data_5f7a1c316d8459f008650ce6ae15a907
#
_entry.id   5f7a1c316d8459f008650ce6ae15a907
#
_cell.length_a   1.000
_cell.length_b   1.000
_cell.length_c   1.000
_cell.angle_alpha   90.00
_cell.angle_beta   90.00
_cell.angle_gamma   90.00
#
_symmetry.space_group_name_H-M   'P 1'
#
loop_
_entity.id
_entity.type
_entity.pdbx_description
1 polymer ?
#
loop_
_entity_poly.entity_id
_entity_poly.type
_entity_poly.pdbx_seq_one_letter_code
_entity_poly.pdbx_strand_id
1 'polypeptide(L)'
;MKIFIFLISILPIIIITPVFANAEVYIPENEYVGFYDHDGLYTVFAGVKNNEMYPIIPTISITVNDGYYTFSDEYKFSPIMPAQMLPLKLKIPQITSENPILELPHISYERTVYKFEGGYVLYDDSLILQDDGRMTGKIKNGGDKTFQNFRVYALIKDENQNILDVASSQKFDMMRPGEVLEFEMVPHHKIVNQIDLYSCFAFGD
;
A
#
# COMPACT_ATOMS: atom_id res chain seq x y z
N MET A 1 49.58 59.58 -5.17
CA MET A 1 48.90 58.49 -4.44
C MET A 1 47.75 58.00 -5.27
N LYS A 2 47.89 56.85 -5.97
CA LYS A 2 46.85 56.27 -6.84
C LYS A 2 46.08 55.24 -6.04
N ILE A 3 44.79 55.51 -5.84
CA ILE A 3 43.88 54.58 -5.16
C ILE A 3 43.34 53.60 -6.21
N PHE A 4 43.70 52.32 -6.08
CA PHE A 4 43.11 51.25 -6.90
C PHE A 4 41.84 50.77 -6.17
N ILE A 5 40.67 51.00 -6.78
CA ILE A 5 39.40 50.42 -6.32
C ILE A 5 39.25 49.05 -6.98
N PHE A 6 39.36 48.00 -6.17
CA PHE A 6 39.01 46.61 -6.59
C PHE A 6 37.50 46.46 -6.53
N LEU A 7 36.84 46.39 -7.66
CA LEU A 7 35.44 46.00 -7.74
C LEU A 7 35.34 44.46 -7.66
N ILE A 8 34.98 43.95 -6.50
CA ILE A 8 34.67 42.51 -6.33
C ILE A 8 33.24 42.30 -6.84
N SER A 9 33.14 41.71 -8.06
CA SER A 9 31.86 41.27 -8.60
C SER A 9 31.44 39.99 -7.88
N ILE A 10 30.47 40.11 -6.98
CA ILE A 10 29.84 38.95 -6.35
C ILE A 10 28.84 38.38 -7.36
N LEU A 11 29.22 37.33 -8.08
CA LEU A 11 28.28 36.53 -8.86
C LEU A 11 27.36 35.75 -7.89
N PRO A 12 26.04 35.88 -7.98
CA PRO A 12 25.16 35.04 -7.17
C PRO A 12 25.29 33.60 -7.67
N ILE A 13 25.78 32.71 -6.81
CA ILE A 13 25.75 31.28 -7.04
C ILE A 13 24.31 30.85 -6.87
N ILE A 14 23.59 30.63 -7.97
CA ILE A 14 22.28 30.00 -7.97
C ILE A 14 22.51 28.50 -7.69
N ILE A 15 22.33 28.11 -6.46
CA ILE A 15 22.29 26.69 -6.09
C ILE A 15 20.95 26.15 -6.61
N ILE A 16 20.97 25.54 -7.78
CA ILE A 16 19.85 24.75 -8.27
C ILE A 16 19.88 23.44 -7.46
N THR A 17 19.14 23.39 -6.36
CA THR A 17 18.85 22.12 -5.72
C THR A 17 18.01 21.31 -6.70
N PRO A 18 18.42 20.09 -7.08
CA PRO A 18 17.56 19.23 -7.87
C PRO A 18 16.31 18.97 -7.04
N VAL A 19 15.18 19.50 -7.48
CA VAL A 19 13.87 19.06 -7.00
C VAL A 19 13.74 17.65 -7.57
N PHE A 20 14.05 16.64 -6.78
CA PHE A 20 13.63 15.29 -7.10
C PHE A 20 12.10 15.35 -7.12
N ALA A 21 11.51 15.33 -8.31
CA ALA A 21 10.10 15.11 -8.46
C ALA A 21 9.82 13.75 -7.81
N ASN A 22 9.23 13.75 -6.61
CA ASN A 22 8.73 12.52 -6.02
C ASN A 22 7.77 11.93 -7.05
N ALA A 23 7.94 10.66 -7.35
CA ALA A 23 7.04 9.99 -8.27
C ALA A 23 5.60 10.21 -7.78
N GLU A 24 4.75 10.66 -8.67
CA GLU A 24 3.38 11.08 -8.35
C GLU A 24 2.52 9.88 -7.93
N VAL A 25 2.83 8.70 -8.52
CA VAL A 25 2.26 7.39 -8.15
C VAL A 25 3.41 6.42 -8.01
N TYR A 26 3.52 5.76 -6.88
CA TYR A 26 4.65 4.89 -6.60
C TYR A 26 4.30 3.80 -5.59
N ILE A 27 5.17 2.81 -5.51
CA ILE A 27 5.19 1.83 -4.43
C ILE A 27 6.30 2.25 -3.47
N PRO A 28 6.02 2.47 -2.18
CA PRO A 28 7.06 2.70 -1.19
C PRO A 28 8.06 1.53 -1.16
N GLU A 29 9.34 1.83 -0.89
CA GLU A 29 10.44 0.88 -1.01
C GLU A 29 10.20 -0.45 -0.27
N ASN A 30 9.56 -0.40 0.90
CA ASN A 30 9.25 -1.58 1.71
C ASN A 30 7.85 -2.15 1.47
N GLU A 31 7.14 -1.69 0.45
CA GLU A 31 5.77 -2.08 0.14
C GLU A 31 5.67 -2.92 -1.15
N TYR A 32 6.80 -3.48 -1.60
CA TYR A 32 6.86 -4.42 -2.71
C TYR A 32 7.74 -5.61 -2.36
N VAL A 33 7.11 -6.73 -2.07
CA VAL A 33 7.81 -7.91 -1.58
C VAL A 33 7.15 -9.19 -2.07
N GLY A 34 8.00 -10.18 -2.38
CA GLY A 34 7.58 -11.55 -2.64
C GLY A 34 8.04 -12.47 -1.50
N PHE A 35 7.20 -13.36 -1.06
CA PHE A 35 7.49 -14.31 0.00
C PHE A 35 6.63 -15.58 -0.15
N TYR A 36 7.05 -16.67 0.46
CA TYR A 36 6.21 -17.85 0.60
C TYR A 36 5.32 -17.71 1.82
N ASP A 37 4.00 -17.79 1.60
CA ASP A 37 3.05 -17.75 2.72
C ASP A 37 3.04 -19.09 3.49
N HIS A 38 2.27 -19.15 4.53
CA HIS A 38 2.19 -20.34 5.39
C HIS A 38 1.63 -21.59 4.67
N ASP A 39 0.88 -21.41 3.58
CA ASP A 39 0.40 -22.49 2.72
C ASP A 39 1.48 -22.97 1.73
N GLY A 40 2.67 -22.35 1.78
CA GLY A 40 3.77 -22.62 0.85
C GLY A 40 3.54 -22.05 -0.54
N LEU A 41 2.62 -21.10 -0.71
CA LEU A 41 2.35 -20.43 -1.97
C LEU A 41 3.15 -19.14 -2.08
N TYR A 42 3.82 -18.95 -3.22
CA TYR A 42 4.50 -17.69 -3.47
C TYR A 42 3.49 -16.56 -3.58
N THR A 43 3.67 -15.55 -2.76
CA THR A 43 2.76 -14.43 -2.61
C THR A 43 3.51 -13.12 -2.85
N VAL A 44 2.96 -12.26 -3.69
CA VAL A 44 3.46 -10.90 -3.90
C VAL A 44 2.53 -9.91 -3.20
N PHE A 45 3.14 -9.03 -2.45
CA PHE A 45 2.48 -7.85 -1.91
C PHE A 45 2.97 -6.59 -2.61
N ALA A 46 2.06 -5.67 -2.92
CA ALA A 46 2.38 -4.36 -3.47
C ALA A 46 1.44 -3.29 -2.89
N GLY A 47 1.99 -2.26 -2.26
CA GLY A 47 1.23 -1.10 -1.76
C GLY A 47 1.34 0.09 -2.72
N VAL A 48 0.34 0.35 -3.56
CA VAL A 48 0.37 1.47 -4.52
C VAL A 48 -0.15 2.74 -3.88
N LYS A 49 0.67 3.79 -3.82
CA LYS A 49 0.36 5.09 -3.22
C LYS A 49 0.12 6.16 -4.28
N ASN A 50 -0.95 6.92 -4.09
CA ASN A 50 -1.28 8.10 -4.89
C ASN A 50 -0.80 9.38 -4.18
N ASN A 51 0.21 10.04 -4.72
CA ASN A 51 0.66 11.37 -4.27
C ASN A 51 0.13 12.50 -5.16
N GLU A 52 -0.66 12.19 -6.18
CA GLU A 52 -1.33 13.20 -6.99
C GLU A 52 -2.38 13.97 -6.19
N MET A 53 -2.73 15.14 -6.66
CA MET A 53 -3.80 15.97 -6.07
C MET A 53 -5.20 15.57 -6.54
N TYR A 54 -5.32 14.51 -7.34
CA TYR A 54 -6.56 14.02 -7.92
C TYR A 54 -6.66 12.49 -7.85
N PRO A 55 -7.86 11.93 -7.91
CA PRO A 55 -8.05 10.49 -7.94
C PRO A 55 -7.47 9.86 -9.20
N ILE A 56 -6.87 8.69 -9.05
CA ILE A 56 -6.26 7.90 -10.12
C ILE A 56 -6.76 6.46 -10.10
N ILE A 57 -6.63 5.79 -11.24
CA ILE A 57 -6.79 4.36 -11.36
C ILE A 57 -5.44 3.80 -11.80
N PRO A 58 -4.62 3.25 -10.90
CA PRO A 58 -3.35 2.68 -11.28
C PRO A 58 -3.49 1.27 -11.85
N THR A 59 -2.55 0.93 -12.70
CA THR A 59 -2.30 -0.43 -13.19
C THR A 59 -0.87 -0.79 -12.86
N ILE A 60 -0.65 -1.95 -12.25
CA ILE A 60 0.67 -2.49 -11.93
C ILE A 60 0.91 -3.76 -12.74
N SER A 61 2.07 -3.84 -13.39
CA SER A 61 2.55 -5.08 -14.01
C SER A 61 3.51 -5.76 -13.04
N ILE A 62 3.25 -7.01 -12.71
CA ILE A 62 4.07 -7.84 -11.82
C ILE A 62 4.69 -8.96 -12.63
N THR A 63 6.02 -9.10 -12.54
CA THR A 63 6.77 -10.19 -13.16
C THR A 63 7.58 -10.93 -12.10
N VAL A 64 7.44 -12.26 -12.08
CA VAL A 64 8.19 -13.16 -11.20
C VAL A 64 8.82 -14.25 -12.05
N ASN A 65 10.12 -14.43 -11.89
CA ASN A 65 10.89 -15.47 -12.58
C ASN A 65 11.45 -16.48 -11.56
N ASP A 66 11.12 -17.74 -11.70
CA ASP A 66 11.61 -18.81 -10.83
C ASP A 66 12.76 -19.64 -11.45
N GLY A 67 13.24 -19.23 -12.61
CA GLY A 67 14.27 -19.92 -13.37
C GLY A 67 13.74 -20.97 -14.37
N TYR A 68 12.53 -21.46 -14.17
CA TYR A 68 11.85 -22.42 -15.06
C TYR A 68 10.60 -21.83 -15.70
N TYR A 69 9.93 -20.96 -14.95
CA TYR A 69 8.69 -20.31 -15.34
C TYR A 69 8.77 -18.82 -15.07
N THR A 70 8.20 -18.02 -15.98
CA THR A 70 8.03 -16.58 -15.77
C THR A 70 6.55 -16.29 -15.71
N PHE A 71 6.09 -15.84 -14.56
CA PHE A 71 4.77 -15.27 -14.38
C PHE A 71 4.82 -13.78 -14.71
N SER A 72 3.87 -13.31 -15.51
CA SER A 72 3.69 -11.87 -15.76
C SER A 72 2.21 -11.58 -15.92
N ASP A 73 1.71 -10.61 -15.17
CA ASP A 73 0.30 -10.20 -15.24
C ASP A 73 0.14 -8.73 -14.88
N GLU A 74 -0.99 -8.15 -15.26
CA GLU A 74 -1.35 -6.76 -14.98
C GLU A 74 -2.60 -6.68 -14.10
N TYR A 75 -2.51 -5.83 -13.08
CA TYR A 75 -3.59 -5.60 -12.12
C TYR A 75 -4.02 -4.14 -12.15
N LYS A 76 -5.28 -3.92 -12.53
CA LYS A 76 -5.91 -2.62 -12.46
C LYS A 76 -6.61 -2.46 -11.12
N PHE A 77 -6.24 -1.42 -10.38
CA PHE A 77 -6.84 -1.12 -9.08
C PHE A 77 -8.19 -0.39 -9.22
N SER A 78 -8.94 -0.40 -8.12
CA SER A 78 -10.00 0.58 -7.92
C SER A 78 -9.42 1.99 -7.81
N PRO A 79 -10.24 3.06 -7.97
CA PRO A 79 -9.75 4.42 -7.82
C PRO A 79 -9.07 4.66 -6.47
N ILE A 80 -7.86 5.26 -6.50
CA ILE A 80 -7.10 5.65 -5.32
C ILE A 80 -7.19 7.17 -5.17
N MET A 81 -7.65 7.62 -3.99
CA MET A 81 -7.77 9.04 -3.68
C MET A 81 -6.41 9.67 -3.37
N PRO A 82 -6.28 11.02 -3.44
CA PRO A 82 -5.07 11.72 -3.00
C PRO A 82 -4.61 11.27 -1.62
N ALA A 83 -3.30 11.05 -1.47
CA ALA A 83 -2.62 10.58 -0.27
C ALA A 83 -3.01 9.17 0.23
N GLN A 84 -3.88 8.48 -0.47
CA GLN A 84 -4.29 7.12 -0.14
C GLN A 84 -3.32 6.08 -0.72
N MET A 85 -3.22 4.93 -0.05
CA MET A 85 -2.55 3.73 -0.54
C MET A 85 -3.54 2.58 -0.60
N LEU A 86 -3.47 1.77 -1.66
CA LEU A 86 -4.18 0.49 -1.76
C LEU A 86 -3.21 -0.67 -1.85
N PRO A 87 -3.39 -1.72 -1.05
CA PRO A 87 -2.59 -2.93 -1.14
C PRO A 87 -3.13 -3.87 -2.23
N LEU A 88 -2.21 -4.61 -2.85
CA LEU A 88 -2.46 -5.80 -3.64
C LEU A 88 -1.78 -6.98 -2.95
N LYS A 89 -2.50 -8.07 -2.79
CA LYS A 89 -1.96 -9.38 -2.39
C LYS A 89 -2.28 -10.39 -3.47
N LEU A 90 -1.25 -10.94 -4.08
CA LEU A 90 -1.37 -11.90 -5.19
C LEU A 90 -0.70 -13.21 -4.81
N LYS A 91 -1.44 -14.32 -4.86
CA LYS A 91 -0.89 -15.67 -4.72
C LYS A 91 -0.58 -16.24 -6.11
N ILE A 92 0.63 -16.75 -6.31
CA ILE A 92 1.13 -17.27 -7.59
C ILE A 92 1.56 -18.72 -7.40
N PRO A 93 0.62 -19.68 -7.49
CA PRO A 93 0.91 -21.09 -7.22
C PRO A 93 1.86 -21.73 -8.26
N GLN A 94 2.08 -21.10 -9.40
CA GLN A 94 3.01 -21.58 -10.43
C GLN A 94 4.48 -21.39 -10.05
N ILE A 95 4.78 -20.49 -9.14
CA ILE A 95 6.14 -20.23 -8.65
C ILE A 95 6.48 -21.26 -7.59
N THR A 96 7.50 -22.07 -7.85
CA THR A 96 7.91 -23.19 -6.98
C THR A 96 9.39 -23.20 -6.62
N SER A 97 10.19 -22.31 -7.21
CA SER A 97 11.62 -22.17 -6.91
C SER A 97 11.83 -21.66 -5.49
N GLU A 98 12.85 -22.14 -4.81
CA GLU A 98 13.23 -21.64 -3.49
C GLU A 98 13.69 -20.17 -3.48
N ASN A 99 14.16 -19.67 -4.63
CA ASN A 99 14.69 -18.31 -4.78
C ASN A 99 14.12 -17.63 -6.04
N PRO A 100 12.82 -17.36 -6.11
CA PRO A 100 12.25 -16.66 -7.25
C PRO A 100 12.70 -15.19 -7.26
N ILE A 101 12.85 -14.63 -8.44
CA ILE A 101 13.21 -13.24 -8.65
C ILE A 101 11.93 -12.46 -8.93
N LEU A 102 11.57 -11.56 -8.01
CA LEU A 102 10.54 -10.56 -8.21
C LEU A 102 11.17 -9.35 -8.90
N GLU A 103 10.76 -9.08 -10.15
CA GLU A 103 11.28 -7.95 -10.92
C GLU A 103 10.65 -6.63 -10.42
N LEU A 104 11.34 -5.51 -10.67
CA LEU A 104 10.78 -4.20 -10.36
C LEU A 104 9.44 -4.00 -11.08
N PRO A 105 8.41 -3.51 -10.40
CA PRO A 105 7.09 -3.35 -10.99
C PRO A 105 7.08 -2.20 -11.98
N HIS A 106 6.29 -2.33 -13.03
CA HIS A 106 5.93 -1.19 -13.87
C HIS A 106 4.57 -0.67 -13.43
N ILE A 107 4.49 0.66 -13.17
CA ILE A 107 3.27 1.33 -12.77
C ILE A 107 2.86 2.31 -13.86
N SER A 108 1.62 2.20 -14.30
CA SER A 108 0.94 3.20 -15.12
C SER A 108 -0.34 3.64 -14.40
N TYR A 109 -0.87 4.80 -14.72
CA TYR A 109 -2.13 5.25 -14.14
C TYR A 109 -2.90 6.17 -15.08
N GLU A 110 -4.20 6.21 -14.89
CA GLU A 110 -5.10 7.13 -15.54
C GLU A 110 -5.79 8.01 -14.50
N ARG A 111 -5.97 9.29 -14.84
CA ARG A 111 -6.74 10.20 -14.00
C ARG A 111 -8.22 9.87 -14.09
N THR A 112 -8.92 9.94 -12.97
CA THR A 112 -10.36 9.74 -12.91
C THR A 112 -11.04 10.94 -12.25
N VAL A 113 -12.34 11.09 -12.52
CA VAL A 113 -13.22 12.08 -11.85
C VAL A 113 -13.98 11.45 -10.69
N TYR A 114 -13.59 10.25 -10.30
CA TYR A 114 -14.23 9.56 -9.17
C TYR A 114 -14.22 10.46 -7.94
N LYS A 115 -15.38 10.62 -7.32
CA LYS A 115 -15.54 11.32 -6.05
C LYS A 115 -15.72 10.27 -4.97
N PHE A 116 -14.77 10.22 -4.06
CA PHE A 116 -14.95 9.47 -2.82
C PHE A 116 -15.99 10.23 -1.97
N GLU A 117 -17.11 9.61 -1.73
CA GLU A 117 -18.21 10.22 -1.01
C GLU A 117 -18.40 9.63 0.40
N GLY A 118 -17.31 9.22 1.02
CA GLY A 118 -17.34 8.65 2.35
C GLY A 118 -16.04 8.84 3.10
N GLY A 119 -16.06 8.57 4.36
CA GLY A 119 -14.90 8.54 5.24
C GLY A 119 -15.02 7.39 6.22
N TYR A 120 -13.91 6.86 6.67
CA TYR A 120 -13.89 5.85 7.72
C TYR A 120 -12.94 6.28 8.82
N VAL A 121 -13.18 5.76 9.99
CA VAL A 121 -12.30 5.89 11.13
C VAL A 121 -12.01 4.48 11.64
N LEU A 122 -10.74 4.15 11.60
CA LEU A 122 -10.23 2.98 12.30
C LEU A 122 -9.94 3.39 13.74
N TYR A 123 -10.38 2.61 14.69
CA TYR A 123 -10.04 2.82 16.08
C TYR A 123 -8.76 2.04 16.41
N ASP A 124 -7.61 2.72 16.37
CA ASP A 124 -6.30 2.10 16.65
C ASP A 124 -6.24 1.50 18.04
N ASP A 125 -6.89 2.13 19.02
CA ASP A 125 -6.99 1.64 20.39
C ASP A 125 -7.89 0.41 20.56
N SER A 126 -8.63 0.04 19.51
CA SER A 126 -9.46 -1.16 19.49
C SER A 126 -8.72 -2.38 18.93
N LEU A 127 -7.54 -2.18 18.33
CA LEU A 127 -6.78 -3.27 17.75
C LEU A 127 -6.15 -4.13 18.86
N ILE A 128 -6.55 -5.37 18.93
CA ILE A 128 -6.09 -6.34 19.93
C ILE A 128 -5.52 -7.55 19.22
N LEU A 129 -4.25 -7.86 19.55
CA LEU A 129 -3.63 -9.13 19.19
C LEU A 129 -3.95 -10.16 20.29
N GLN A 130 -4.62 -11.24 19.91
CA GLN A 130 -4.98 -12.34 20.80
C GLN A 130 -3.79 -13.30 20.95
N ASP A 131 -3.77 -14.07 22.06
CA ASP A 131 -2.71 -15.06 22.32
C ASP A 131 -2.62 -16.15 21.24
N ASP A 132 -3.74 -16.42 20.56
CA ASP A 132 -3.80 -17.38 19.46
C ASP A 132 -3.37 -16.79 18.09
N GLY A 133 -2.95 -15.53 18.08
CA GLY A 133 -2.47 -14.82 16.88
C GLY A 133 -3.57 -14.14 16.10
N ARG A 134 -4.83 -14.23 16.48
CA ARG A 134 -5.92 -13.46 15.86
C ARG A 134 -5.80 -11.98 16.18
N MET A 135 -6.17 -11.16 15.25
CA MET A 135 -6.29 -9.71 15.41
C MET A 135 -7.74 -9.31 15.35
N THR A 136 -8.20 -8.56 16.34
CA THR A 136 -9.55 -8.00 16.35
C THR A 136 -9.49 -6.49 16.45
N GLY A 137 -10.49 -5.80 15.90
CA GLY A 137 -10.57 -4.36 15.96
C GLY A 137 -11.93 -3.84 15.56
N LYS A 138 -12.07 -2.51 15.56
CA LYS A 138 -13.30 -1.81 15.20
C LYS A 138 -13.05 -0.77 14.12
N ILE A 139 -14.01 -0.67 13.20
CA ILE A 139 -14.01 0.35 12.16
C ILE A 139 -15.37 1.05 12.16
N LYS A 140 -15.37 2.37 11.96
CA LYS A 140 -16.57 3.20 11.86
C LYS A 140 -16.66 3.85 10.49
N ASN A 141 -17.85 3.86 9.92
CA ASN A 141 -18.13 4.74 8.80
C ASN A 141 -18.32 6.18 9.31
N GLY A 142 -17.32 7.02 9.10
CA GLY A 142 -17.36 8.46 9.47
C GLY A 142 -17.94 9.35 8.37
N GLY A 143 -18.30 8.80 7.21
CA GLY A 143 -18.91 9.51 6.10
C GLY A 143 -20.43 9.58 6.18
N ASP A 144 -21.02 10.18 5.17
CA ASP A 144 -22.47 10.37 5.02
C ASP A 144 -23.13 9.34 4.09
N LYS A 145 -22.34 8.48 3.45
CA LYS A 145 -22.79 7.41 2.54
C LYS A 145 -22.48 6.02 3.04
N THR A 146 -23.25 5.07 2.57
CA THR A 146 -23.03 3.64 2.85
C THR A 146 -21.85 3.12 2.05
N PHE A 147 -20.90 2.46 2.71
CA PHE A 147 -19.86 1.68 2.06
C PHE A 147 -20.36 0.28 1.70
N GLN A 148 -19.83 -0.25 0.61
CA GLN A 148 -20.19 -1.59 0.13
C GLN A 148 -18.93 -2.38 -0.23
N ASN A 149 -18.99 -3.70 -0.06
CA ASN A 149 -17.98 -4.64 -0.54
C ASN A 149 -16.54 -4.33 -0.10
N PHE A 150 -16.28 -4.09 1.19
CA PHE A 150 -14.97 -3.71 1.69
C PHE A 150 -14.35 -4.76 2.62
N ARG A 151 -13.03 -4.64 2.83
CA ARG A 151 -12.24 -5.38 3.82
C ARG A 151 -11.30 -4.43 4.54
N VAL A 152 -10.87 -4.83 5.72
CA VAL A 152 -9.75 -4.23 6.44
C VAL A 152 -8.52 -5.10 6.22
N TYR A 153 -7.37 -4.46 6.01
CA TYR A 153 -6.09 -5.13 5.80
C TYR A 153 -5.11 -4.71 6.88
N ALA A 154 -4.22 -5.61 7.27
CA ALA A 154 -3.10 -5.34 8.15
C ALA A 154 -1.81 -5.84 7.52
N LEU A 155 -0.78 -5.01 7.51
CA LEU A 155 0.57 -5.41 7.21
C LEU A 155 1.24 -5.91 8.47
N ILE A 156 1.84 -7.09 8.40
CA ILE A 156 2.59 -7.69 9.48
C ILE A 156 4.07 -7.53 9.14
N LYS A 157 4.78 -6.81 9.98
CA LYS A 157 6.18 -6.44 9.75
C LYS A 157 7.06 -6.97 10.88
N ASP A 158 8.32 -7.24 10.54
CA ASP A 158 9.36 -7.53 11.51
C ASP A 158 9.92 -6.24 12.16
N GLU A 159 10.88 -6.39 13.06
CA GLU A 159 11.55 -5.27 13.72
C GLU A 159 12.34 -4.35 12.78
N ASN A 160 12.68 -4.83 11.57
CA ASN A 160 13.36 -4.08 10.53
C ASN A 160 12.38 -3.47 9.50
N GLN A 161 11.07 -3.51 9.77
CA GLN A 161 9.99 -3.03 8.89
C GLN A 161 9.81 -3.84 7.60
N ASN A 162 10.39 -5.05 7.51
CA ASN A 162 10.13 -5.94 6.37
C ASN A 162 8.72 -6.56 6.50
N ILE A 163 8.01 -6.64 5.41
CA ILE A 163 6.68 -7.26 5.38
C ILE A 163 6.84 -8.78 5.47
N LEU A 164 6.22 -9.37 6.48
CA LEU A 164 6.16 -10.82 6.70
C LEU A 164 4.85 -11.41 6.19
N ASP A 165 3.76 -10.67 6.30
CA ASP A 165 2.44 -11.13 5.85
C ASP A 165 1.48 -9.94 5.66
N VAL A 166 0.39 -10.22 4.95
CA VAL A 166 -0.76 -9.33 4.81
C VAL A 166 -2.01 -10.07 5.23
N ALA A 167 -2.55 -9.72 6.39
CA ALA A 167 -3.82 -10.24 6.85
C ALA A 167 -4.99 -9.42 6.30
N SER A 168 -6.16 -10.04 6.17
CA SER A 168 -7.38 -9.35 5.81
C SER A 168 -8.56 -9.84 6.64
N SER A 169 -9.49 -8.93 6.92
CA SER A 169 -10.75 -9.29 7.56
C SER A 169 -11.66 -10.08 6.63
N GLN A 170 -12.77 -10.56 7.18
CA GLN A 170 -13.92 -10.98 6.37
C GLN A 170 -14.34 -9.83 5.43
N LYS A 171 -15.00 -10.18 4.31
CA LYS A 171 -15.66 -9.21 3.45
C LYS A 171 -16.92 -8.70 4.16
N PHE A 172 -17.08 -7.38 4.18
CA PHE A 172 -18.30 -6.73 4.63
C PHE A 172 -19.13 -6.32 3.42
N ASP A 173 -20.40 -6.67 3.42
CA ASP A 173 -21.31 -6.33 2.33
C ASP A 173 -21.65 -4.85 2.34
N MET A 174 -21.91 -4.29 3.52
CA MET A 174 -22.21 -2.88 3.66
C MET A 174 -21.93 -2.36 5.08
N MET A 175 -21.68 -1.04 5.20
CA MET A 175 -21.61 -0.30 6.46
C MET A 175 -22.26 1.07 6.29
N ARG A 176 -23.31 1.34 7.06
CA ARG A 176 -24.08 2.58 7.01
C ARG A 176 -23.35 3.74 7.67
N PRO A 177 -23.69 5.00 7.35
CA PRO A 177 -23.17 6.17 8.04
C PRO A 177 -23.29 6.05 9.57
N GLY A 178 -22.20 6.31 10.27
CA GLY A 178 -22.12 6.22 11.74
C GLY A 178 -22.05 4.82 12.32
N GLU A 179 -22.24 3.77 11.52
CA GLU A 179 -22.16 2.39 11.97
C GLU A 179 -20.74 2.02 12.37
N VAL A 180 -20.63 1.18 13.41
CA VAL A 180 -19.37 0.60 13.88
C VAL A 180 -19.46 -0.92 13.68
N LEU A 181 -18.48 -1.48 13.00
CA LEU A 181 -18.35 -2.92 12.79
C LEU A 181 -17.08 -3.43 13.46
N GLU A 182 -17.18 -4.62 14.02
CA GLU A 182 -16.04 -5.38 14.51
C GLU A 182 -15.48 -6.24 13.39
N PHE A 183 -14.16 -6.33 13.30
CA PHE A 183 -13.48 -7.20 12.36
C PHE A 183 -12.52 -8.14 13.08
N GLU A 184 -12.30 -9.27 12.45
CA GLU A 184 -11.30 -10.25 12.84
C GLU A 184 -10.43 -10.59 11.65
N MET A 185 -9.12 -10.75 11.88
CA MET A 185 -8.15 -11.21 10.90
C MET A 185 -7.31 -12.33 11.50
N VAL A 186 -6.93 -13.27 10.66
CA VAL A 186 -6.04 -14.37 11.04
C VAL A 186 -4.78 -14.26 10.19
N PRO A 187 -3.70 -13.68 10.69
CA PRO A 187 -2.41 -13.69 10.01
C PRO A 187 -1.89 -15.12 9.87
N HIS A 188 -1.22 -15.40 8.77
CA HIS A 188 -0.59 -16.69 8.56
C HIS A 188 0.71 -16.84 9.34
N HIS A 189 1.45 -15.76 9.52
CA HIS A 189 2.65 -15.77 10.36
C HIS A 189 2.31 -15.44 11.81
N LYS A 190 2.98 -16.12 12.73
CA LYS A 190 2.90 -15.76 14.14
C LYS A 190 3.49 -14.36 14.30
N ILE A 191 2.66 -13.42 14.70
CA ILE A 191 3.07 -12.04 14.88
C ILE A 191 4.00 -11.96 16.08
N VAL A 192 5.18 -11.38 15.85
CA VAL A 192 6.18 -11.26 16.91
C VAL A 192 6.40 -9.80 17.31
N ASN A 193 6.23 -8.83 16.38
CA ASN A 193 6.67 -7.45 16.63
C ASN A 193 5.64 -6.40 16.21
N GLN A 194 5.78 -5.74 15.09
CA GLN A 194 5.05 -4.53 14.75
C GLN A 194 3.92 -4.79 13.75
N ILE A 195 2.78 -4.13 13.95
CA ILE A 195 1.63 -4.21 13.06
C ILE A 195 1.24 -2.80 12.64
N ASP A 196 1.29 -2.54 11.35
CA ASP A 196 0.67 -1.36 10.76
C ASP A 196 -0.66 -1.77 10.11
N LEU A 197 -1.72 -1.07 10.47
CA LEU A 197 -3.05 -1.37 9.98
C LEU A 197 -3.39 -0.48 8.79
N TYR A 198 -3.76 -1.11 7.68
CA TYR A 198 -4.28 -0.42 6.50
C TYR A 198 -5.75 -0.77 6.34
N SER A 199 -6.57 0.25 6.27
CA SER A 199 -7.96 0.09 5.90
C SER A 199 -8.13 0.45 4.43
N CYS A 200 -8.59 -0.50 3.65
CA CYS A 200 -8.92 -0.31 2.25
C CYS A 200 -10.39 -0.58 2.03
N PHE A 201 -11.07 0.37 1.43
CA PHE A 201 -12.39 0.13 0.90
C PHE A 201 -12.23 -0.29 -0.56
N ALA A 202 -12.43 -1.58 -0.84
CA ALA A 202 -12.72 -2.00 -2.18
C ALA A 202 -14.19 -1.63 -2.42
N PHE A 203 -14.43 -0.53 -3.10
CA PHE A 203 -15.74 -0.30 -3.67
C PHE A 203 -15.93 -1.39 -4.72
N GLY A 204 -16.92 -2.21 -4.48
CA GLY A 204 -17.15 -3.37 -5.28
C GLY A 204 -17.45 -3.05 -6.72
N ASP A 205 -17.35 -4.09 -7.49
CA ASP A 205 -17.71 -4.22 -8.89
C ASP A 205 -19.08 -3.63 -9.23
#